data_8e99a80fad9adbed9c24096356663522
#
_entry.id   8e99a80fad9adbed9c24096356663522
#
_cell.length_a   1.000
_cell.length_b   1.000
_cell.length_c   1.000
_cell.angle_alpha   90.00
_cell.angle_beta   90.00
_cell.angle_gamma   90.00
#
_symmetry.space_group_name_H-M   'P 1'
#
loop_
_entity.id
_entity.type
_entity.pdbx_description
1 polymer ?
#
loop_
_entity_poly.entity_id
_entity_poly.type
_entity_poly.pdbx_seq_one_letter_code
_entity_poly.pdbx_strand_id
1 'polypeptide(L)'
;LGLEKELIIVDDGSTDGTREIMAKLDPSLYNAKIYYHEKNQGKGAALRTAQGYATGDLIMIQDADLEYDPKEYPELLRPIIEGKADVVYGSRLCGGKPTRAFKILHLFGNKFLSLVTNILFNATLPDMETC
;
A
#
# COMPACT_ATOMS: atom_id res chain seq x y z
N LEU A 1 -1.53 -15.71 -9.90
CA LEU A 1 -2.01 -14.99 -11.09
C LEU A 1 -0.99 -15.00 -12.23
N GLY A 2 0.12 -15.58 -12.31
CA GLY A 2 1.03 -15.62 -13.47
C GLY A 2 1.34 -14.25 -14.12
N LEU A 3 1.15 -13.16 -13.39
CA LEU A 3 1.42 -11.80 -13.85
C LEU A 3 2.90 -11.47 -13.69
N GLU A 4 3.48 -10.82 -14.68
CA GLU A 4 4.79 -10.20 -14.52
C GLU A 4 4.71 -9.11 -13.46
N LYS A 5 5.75 -9.02 -12.64
CA LYS A 5 5.83 -8.08 -11.52
C LYS A 5 7.19 -7.40 -11.51
N GLU A 6 7.19 -6.11 -11.27
CA GLU A 6 8.35 -5.38 -10.80
C GLU A 6 8.13 -4.98 -9.34
N LEU A 7 9.17 -4.96 -8.57
CA LEU A 7 9.13 -4.52 -7.18
C LEU A 7 9.91 -3.22 -7.06
N ILE A 8 9.24 -2.17 -6.61
CA ILE A 8 9.88 -0.87 -6.36
C ILE A 8 9.86 -0.62 -4.86
N ILE A 9 11.02 -0.54 -4.27
CA ILE A 9 11.20 -0.31 -2.84
C ILE A 9 11.77 1.08 -2.64
N VAL A 10 11.16 1.89 -1.80
CA VAL A 10 11.64 3.23 -1.46
C VAL A 10 11.86 3.30 0.05
N ASP A 11 13.10 3.52 0.44
CA ASP A 11 13.44 3.84 1.83
C ASP A 11 13.34 5.36 2.05
N ASP A 12 12.46 5.76 2.93
CA ASP A 12 12.20 7.18 3.20
C ASP A 12 13.06 7.72 4.37
N GLY A 13 14.37 7.56 4.25
CA GLY A 13 15.32 8.12 5.19
C GLY A 13 15.45 7.33 6.49
N SER A 14 15.41 6.01 6.44
CA SER A 14 15.58 5.16 7.63
C SER A 14 16.94 5.34 8.31
N THR A 15 16.94 5.33 9.65
CA THR A 15 18.14 5.49 10.51
C THR A 15 18.36 4.32 11.46
N ASP A 16 17.59 3.26 11.34
CA ASP A 16 17.52 2.11 12.26
C ASP A 16 18.22 0.85 11.73
N GLY A 17 19.04 0.98 10.69
CA GLY A 17 19.73 -0.16 10.04
C GLY A 17 18.96 -0.79 8.86
N THR A 18 17.77 -0.28 8.53
CA THR A 18 17.01 -0.76 7.37
C THR A 18 17.80 -0.65 6.06
N ARG A 19 18.54 0.45 5.86
CA ARG A 19 19.36 0.68 4.66
C ARG A 19 20.45 -0.37 4.48
N GLU A 20 21.13 -0.74 5.55
CA GLU A 20 22.18 -1.76 5.54
C GLU A 20 21.62 -3.14 5.22
N ILE A 21 20.38 -3.42 5.62
CA ILE A 21 19.68 -4.66 5.27
C ILE A 21 19.28 -4.63 3.80
N MET A 22 18.67 -3.54 3.34
CA MET A 22 18.24 -3.38 1.95
C MET A 22 19.41 -3.43 0.97
N ALA A 23 20.57 -2.87 1.33
CA ALA A 23 21.78 -2.92 0.51
C ALA A 23 22.33 -4.34 0.31
N LYS A 24 21.95 -5.29 1.14
CA LYS A 24 22.33 -6.70 1.03
C LYS A 24 21.34 -7.54 0.21
N LEU A 25 20.18 -6.98 -0.13
CA LEU A 25 19.22 -7.67 -1.00
C LEU A 25 19.82 -7.75 -2.40
N ASP A 26 19.66 -8.91 -3.02
CA ASP A 26 19.96 -9.05 -4.45
C ASP A 26 18.73 -8.62 -5.25
N PRO A 27 18.77 -7.46 -5.91
CA PRO A 27 17.62 -6.96 -6.66
C PRO A 27 17.22 -7.88 -7.82
N SER A 28 18.17 -8.65 -8.36
CA SER A 28 17.93 -9.53 -9.51
C SER A 28 16.97 -10.69 -9.18
N LEU A 29 16.97 -11.15 -7.93
CA LEU A 29 16.10 -12.26 -7.48
C LEU A 29 14.61 -11.90 -7.52
N TYR A 30 14.28 -10.61 -7.44
CA TYR A 30 12.90 -10.13 -7.29
C TYR A 30 12.46 -9.17 -8.40
N ASN A 31 13.27 -8.95 -9.42
CA ASN A 31 13.07 -7.87 -10.39
C ASN A 31 12.83 -6.53 -9.65
N ALA A 32 13.68 -6.25 -8.66
CA ALA A 32 13.49 -5.15 -7.73
C ALA A 32 14.33 -3.94 -8.11
N LYS A 33 13.76 -2.75 -7.91
CA LYS A 33 14.44 -1.46 -7.97
C LYS A 33 14.39 -0.83 -6.59
N ILE A 34 15.53 -0.42 -6.04
CA ILE A 34 15.62 0.13 -4.69
C ILE A 34 16.06 1.59 -4.76
N TYR A 35 15.32 2.47 -4.10
CA TYR A 35 15.59 3.90 -4.04
C TYR A 35 15.68 4.37 -2.58
N TYR A 36 16.46 5.42 -2.35
CA TYR A 36 16.70 5.96 -1.01
C TYR A 36 16.51 7.46 -1.01
N HIS A 37 15.66 7.96 -0.11
CA HIS A 37 15.63 9.39 0.20
C HIS A 37 16.75 9.73 1.19
N GLU A 38 17.37 10.89 1.04
CA GLU A 38 18.41 11.36 1.97
C GLU A 38 17.86 11.60 3.38
N LYS A 39 16.60 12.03 3.45
CA LYS A 39 15.86 12.30 4.70
C LYS A 39 14.40 11.89 4.55
N ASN A 40 13.75 11.66 5.67
CA ASN A 40 12.32 11.37 5.71
C ASN A 40 11.50 12.52 5.12
N GLN A 41 10.65 12.22 4.15
CA GLN A 41 9.74 13.12 3.45
C GLN A 41 8.28 12.71 3.58
N GLY A 42 8.03 11.59 4.25
CA GLY A 42 6.73 10.98 4.49
C GLY A 42 6.28 10.01 3.40
N LYS A 43 5.38 9.09 3.77
CA LYS A 43 4.86 8.02 2.93
C LYS A 43 4.40 8.51 1.55
N GLY A 44 3.68 9.62 1.48
CA GLY A 44 3.20 10.17 0.20
C GLY A 44 4.33 10.59 -0.76
N ALA A 45 5.49 11.04 -0.25
CA ALA A 45 6.65 11.33 -1.07
C ALA A 45 7.30 10.03 -1.58
N ALA A 46 7.43 9.02 -0.72
CA ALA A 46 7.94 7.71 -1.11
C ALA A 46 7.08 7.07 -2.21
N LEU A 47 5.76 7.13 -2.08
CA LEU A 47 4.83 6.64 -3.10
C LEU A 47 4.97 7.38 -4.44
N ARG A 48 5.09 8.71 -4.43
CA ARG A 48 5.33 9.50 -5.66
C ARG A 48 6.66 9.13 -6.32
N THR A 49 7.70 8.93 -5.52
CA THR A 49 8.99 8.46 -6.02
C THR A 49 8.84 7.09 -6.68
N ALA A 50 8.20 6.12 -6.01
CA ALA A 50 7.95 4.78 -6.57
C ALA A 50 7.15 4.85 -7.87
N GLN A 51 6.08 5.63 -7.90
CA GLN A 51 5.24 5.82 -9.08
C GLN A 51 6.01 6.35 -10.28
N GLY A 52 6.96 7.27 -10.07
CA GLY A 52 7.80 7.82 -11.14
C GLY A 52 8.70 6.80 -11.83
N TYR A 53 8.94 5.66 -11.20
CA TYR A 53 9.77 4.56 -11.73
C TYR A 53 8.96 3.31 -12.13
N ALA A 54 7.67 3.31 -11.85
CA ALA A 54 6.79 2.21 -12.23
C ALA A 54 6.57 2.18 -13.74
N THR A 55 6.62 0.97 -14.31
CA THR A 55 6.44 0.73 -15.75
C THR A 55 5.26 -0.19 -16.04
N GLY A 56 4.65 -0.80 -15.02
CA GLY A 56 3.50 -1.69 -15.16
C GLY A 56 2.19 -0.93 -15.36
N ASP A 57 1.20 -1.61 -15.90
CA ASP A 57 -0.15 -1.08 -16.13
C ASP A 57 -0.94 -0.89 -14.82
N LEU A 58 -0.58 -1.64 -13.77
CA LEU A 58 -1.23 -1.59 -12.47
C LEU A 58 -0.19 -1.35 -11.38
N ILE A 59 -0.52 -0.50 -10.42
CA ILE A 59 0.31 -0.24 -9.25
C ILE A 59 -0.42 -0.76 -8.02
N MET A 60 0.28 -1.57 -7.22
CA MET A 60 -0.18 -1.99 -5.92
C MET A 60 0.74 -1.45 -4.83
N ILE A 61 0.16 -0.89 -3.80
CA ILE A 61 0.89 -0.35 -2.66
C ILE A 61 0.94 -1.43 -1.57
N GLN A 62 2.13 -1.67 -1.01
CA GLN A 62 2.35 -2.59 0.08
C GLN A 62 3.23 -1.95 1.14
N ASP A 63 2.70 -1.79 2.33
CA ASP A 63 3.50 -1.40 3.49
C ASP A 63 4.38 -2.57 3.96
N ALA A 64 5.58 -2.27 4.43
CA ALA A 64 6.57 -3.29 4.83
C ALA A 64 6.44 -3.71 6.31
N ASP A 65 5.27 -3.57 6.90
CA ASP A 65 5.01 -3.79 8.34
C ASP A 65 4.31 -5.12 8.66
N LEU A 66 4.08 -5.98 7.66
CA LEU A 66 3.39 -7.26 7.79
C LEU A 66 1.90 -7.16 8.21
N GLU A 67 1.29 -5.98 8.12
CA GLU A 67 -0.15 -5.82 8.41
C GLU A 67 -1.04 -6.38 7.29
N TYR A 68 -0.53 -6.43 6.05
CA TYR A 68 -1.24 -6.90 4.87
C TYR A 68 -0.59 -8.16 4.29
N ASP A 69 -1.40 -9.17 3.99
CA ASP A 69 -0.93 -10.43 3.42
C ASP A 69 -0.92 -10.35 1.88
N PRO A 70 0.25 -10.53 1.23
CA PRO A 70 0.34 -10.60 -0.23
C PRO A 70 -0.53 -11.67 -0.90
N LYS A 71 -1.01 -12.66 -0.15
CA LYS A 71 -1.98 -13.65 -0.64
C LYS A 71 -3.33 -13.05 -1.00
N GLU A 72 -3.64 -11.85 -0.51
CA GLU A 72 -4.88 -11.13 -0.82
C GLU A 72 -4.83 -10.36 -2.15
N TYR A 73 -3.66 -10.19 -2.76
CA TYR A 73 -3.51 -9.50 -4.04
C TYR A 73 -4.46 -9.99 -5.14
N PRO A 74 -4.71 -11.31 -5.32
CA PRO A 74 -5.65 -11.78 -6.31
C PRO A 74 -7.07 -11.22 -6.12
N GLU A 75 -7.50 -11.07 -4.88
CA GLU A 75 -8.83 -10.53 -4.56
C GLU A 75 -8.91 -9.02 -4.87
N LEU A 76 -7.84 -8.27 -4.57
CA LEU A 76 -7.76 -6.84 -4.86
C LEU A 76 -7.66 -6.54 -6.36
N LEU A 77 -6.92 -7.35 -7.11
CA LEU A 77 -6.71 -7.15 -8.55
C LEU A 77 -7.90 -7.57 -9.40
N ARG A 78 -8.70 -8.52 -8.93
CA ARG A 78 -9.81 -9.09 -9.72
C ARG A 78 -10.78 -8.04 -10.27
N PRO A 79 -11.29 -7.06 -9.49
CA PRO A 79 -12.22 -6.07 -10.01
C PRO A 79 -11.62 -5.20 -11.12
N ILE A 80 -10.31 -4.91 -11.04
CA ILE A 80 -9.61 -4.13 -12.07
C ILE A 80 -9.44 -4.95 -13.34
N ILE A 81 -8.96 -6.19 -13.22
CA ILE A 81 -8.75 -7.10 -14.35
C ILE A 81 -10.07 -7.39 -15.09
N GLU A 82 -11.17 -7.46 -14.35
CA GLU A 82 -12.53 -7.64 -14.91
C GLU A 82 -13.11 -6.35 -15.49
N GLY A 83 -12.40 -5.23 -15.44
CA GLY A 83 -12.88 -3.93 -15.95
C GLY A 83 -14.04 -3.32 -15.15
N LYS A 84 -14.20 -3.74 -13.87
CA LYS A 84 -15.28 -3.29 -13.00
C LYS A 84 -14.89 -2.07 -12.14
N ALA A 85 -13.60 -1.83 -11.99
CA ALA A 85 -13.06 -0.72 -11.18
C ALA A 85 -11.71 -0.28 -11.73
N ASP A 86 -11.42 1.02 -11.61
CA ASP A 86 -10.11 1.61 -11.90
C ASP A 86 -9.21 1.63 -10.67
N VAL A 87 -9.83 1.66 -9.47
CA VAL A 87 -9.15 1.69 -8.17
C VAL A 87 -9.86 0.75 -7.20
N VAL A 88 -9.09 -0.02 -6.43
CA VAL A 88 -9.60 -0.92 -5.39
C VAL A 88 -8.88 -0.66 -4.10
N TYR A 89 -9.64 -0.46 -3.03
CA TYR A 89 -9.13 -0.35 -1.66
C TYR A 89 -9.46 -1.60 -0.86
N GLY A 90 -8.47 -2.21 -0.24
CA GLY A 90 -8.69 -3.24 0.76
C GLY A 90 -9.24 -2.59 2.03
N SER A 91 -10.32 -3.11 2.61
CA SER A 91 -10.86 -2.59 3.86
C SER A 91 -10.54 -3.53 5.02
N ARG A 92 -9.95 -2.98 6.08
CA ARG A 92 -9.75 -3.70 7.35
C ARG A 92 -11.03 -3.86 8.15
N LEU A 93 -12.09 -3.14 7.78
CA LEU A 93 -13.36 -3.07 8.50
C LEU A 93 -14.48 -3.89 7.84
N CYS A 94 -14.28 -4.35 6.62
CA CYS A 94 -15.26 -5.08 5.83
C CYS A 94 -14.96 -6.58 5.80
N GLY A 95 -15.91 -7.38 6.25
CA GLY A 95 -16.04 -8.82 5.95
C GLY A 95 -15.31 -9.78 6.86
N GLY A 96 -15.98 -10.76 7.34
CA GLY A 96 -15.74 -12.02 8.07
C GLY A 96 -14.35 -12.64 8.23
N LYS A 97 -13.25 -11.96 7.88
CA LYS A 97 -11.88 -12.39 8.15
C LYS A 97 -11.43 -11.88 9.52
N PRO A 98 -10.52 -12.59 10.21
CA PRO A 98 -9.94 -12.08 11.45
C PRO A 98 -9.29 -10.71 11.21
N THR A 99 -9.75 -9.70 11.94
CA THR A 99 -9.19 -8.35 11.87
C THR A 99 -8.37 -8.05 13.12
N ARG A 100 -7.34 -7.23 12.97
CA ARG A 100 -6.57 -6.74 14.11
C ARG A 100 -7.46 -5.88 15.01
N ALA A 101 -7.34 -6.05 16.33
CA ALA A 101 -8.07 -5.23 17.28
C ALA A 101 -7.58 -3.79 17.23
N PHE A 102 -8.49 -2.85 16.95
CA PHE A 102 -8.19 -1.42 16.98
C PHE A 102 -8.47 -0.83 18.37
N LYS A 103 -7.66 0.17 18.76
CA LYS A 103 -8.04 1.01 19.89
C LYS A 103 -9.28 1.81 19.52
N ILE A 104 -10.25 1.91 20.43
CA ILE A 104 -11.56 2.56 20.18
C ILE A 104 -11.39 3.98 19.61
N LEU A 105 -10.46 4.78 20.16
CA LEU A 105 -10.21 6.14 19.68
C LEU A 105 -9.69 6.17 18.23
N HIS A 106 -8.83 5.22 17.83
CA HIS A 106 -8.35 5.11 16.43
C HIS A 106 -9.50 4.72 15.51
N LEU A 107 -10.41 3.83 15.95
CA LEU A 107 -11.58 3.47 15.14
C LEU A 107 -12.51 4.67 14.92
N PHE A 108 -12.74 5.48 15.95
CA PHE A 108 -13.53 6.71 15.80
C PHE A 108 -12.87 7.72 14.88
N GLY A 109 -11.55 7.93 15.00
CA GLY A 109 -10.78 8.81 14.12
C GLY A 109 -10.88 8.37 12.66
N ASN A 110 -10.64 7.09 12.38
CA ASN A 110 -10.74 6.53 11.03
C ASN A 110 -12.15 6.69 10.44
N LYS A 111 -13.20 6.36 11.20
CA LYS A 111 -14.59 6.53 10.74
C LYS A 111 -14.94 8.00 10.49
N PHE A 112 -14.46 8.91 11.32
CA PHE A 112 -14.65 10.34 11.11
C PHE A 112 -13.96 10.83 9.84
N LEU A 113 -12.71 10.47 9.62
CA LEU A 113 -11.97 10.82 8.40
C LEU A 113 -12.61 10.22 7.15
N SER A 114 -13.04 8.96 7.22
CA SER A 114 -13.77 8.31 6.12
C SER A 114 -15.09 9.02 5.82
N LEU A 115 -15.84 9.46 6.85
CA LEU A 115 -17.06 10.23 6.67
C LEU A 115 -16.81 11.58 6.00
N VAL A 116 -15.80 12.33 6.46
CA VAL A 116 -15.44 13.62 5.88
C VAL A 116 -15.03 13.45 4.40
N THR A 117 -14.19 12.45 4.11
CA THR A 117 -13.78 12.13 2.75
C THR A 117 -14.97 11.77 1.88
N ASN A 118 -15.86 10.93 2.35
CA ASN A 118 -17.06 10.52 1.60
C ASN A 118 -17.98 11.71 1.28
N ILE A 119 -18.11 12.67 2.20
CA ILE A 119 -18.89 13.88 1.96
C ILE A 119 -18.20 14.80 0.95
N LEU A 120 -16.89 15.06 1.10
CA LEU A 120 -16.15 15.99 0.25
C LEU A 120 -16.01 15.51 -1.18
N PHE A 121 -15.85 14.20 -1.37
CA PHE A 121 -15.59 13.57 -2.68
C PHE A 121 -16.76 12.79 -3.24
N ASN A 122 -17.92 12.85 -2.58
CA ASN A 122 -19.13 12.08 -2.95
C ASN A 122 -18.81 10.58 -3.17
N ALA A 123 -18.06 9.99 -2.24
CA ALA A 123 -17.58 8.62 -2.29
C ALA A 123 -18.27 7.75 -1.21
N THR A 124 -18.06 6.45 -1.25
CA THR A 124 -18.58 5.48 -0.25
C THR A 124 -17.47 4.56 0.25
N LEU A 125 -16.36 5.14 0.68
CA LEU A 125 -15.23 4.40 1.22
C LEU A 125 -15.52 3.97 2.67
N PRO A 126 -15.44 2.67 3.00
CA PRO A 126 -15.64 2.19 4.37
C PRO A 126 -14.42 2.44 5.27
N ASP A 127 -13.23 2.51 4.70
CA ASP A 127 -11.94 2.69 5.39
C ASP A 127 -10.99 3.46 4.46
N MET A 128 -10.77 4.75 4.72
CA MET A 128 -9.90 5.56 3.89
C MET A 128 -8.42 5.50 4.29
N GLU A 129 -8.12 4.98 5.48
CA GLU A 129 -6.74 4.86 5.99
C GLU A 129 -6.09 3.50 5.68
N THR A 130 -6.70 2.73 4.79
CA THR A 130 -6.13 1.47 4.31
C THR A 130 -5.07 1.73 3.23
N CYS A 131 -4.18 0.76 3.04
CA CYS A 131 -3.23 0.74 1.92
C CYS A 131 -3.70 -0.14 0.78
#